data_4821a0f97909aa211025ae5b740db10e
#
_entry.id   4821a0f97909aa211025ae5b740db10e
#
_cell.length_a   1.000
_cell.length_b   1.000
_cell.length_c   1.000
_cell.angle_alpha   90.00
_cell.angle_beta   90.00
_cell.angle_gamma   90.00
#
_symmetry.space_group_name_H-M   'P 1'
#
loop_
_entity.id
_entity.type
_entity.pdbx_description
1 polymer ?
#
loop_
_entity_poly.entity_id
_entity_poly.type
_entity_poly.pdbx_seq_one_letter_code
_entity_poly.pdbx_strand_id
1 'polypeptide(L)'
;DRARSMLERDKNHPSVLIWSCGNESYAGEDILAMSQYFKERDSSRLVHYEGVFWNREFDEISDMESRMYAKPQEVEEYLKKDPRKPFILCEYMHAMGNSLGGMEEYTRLADRYPMYQGGFIWDYIDQALIKKDGEKEVLGYGGDFTDRPTDYNFCGNGIVYGNRTASPKAAEAKALYQNLKLTPGLGQVLVKNENLFTDTSDREFVYRILKNGHQVYETRFDAVVKEGEEKLISVDLPDEFQELKAVSHSVAQKNGVQDEYVYQVSDHLKEDTLWAEKGFETDFGETLELAASEPVSDSGKACEGELGSKEEKILLTEKEQPFTVIHGDVNLGVKGKGFSVLFSRTEGGIVSLRYGKKEWIARAPMPAYWRASTDNDRGNHFAADSAAWMAADQFCRYDNTRIQVEESENQVTVTYRYGVLVHPETETRVTYTVGADGRIQTEVHFYGKEGLPQLPLFGMRFR
;
A
#
# COMPACT_ATOMS: atom_id res chain seq x y z
N ASP A 1 -36.81 -21.09 13.69
CA ASP A 1 -37.58 -20.48 12.60
C ASP A 1 -36.72 -19.73 11.59
N ARG A 2 -35.78 -18.86 12.01
CA ARG A 2 -34.94 -18.03 11.09
C ARG A 2 -34.04 -18.88 10.19
N ALA A 3 -33.34 -19.88 10.73
CA ALA A 3 -32.53 -20.80 9.96
C ALA A 3 -33.35 -21.52 8.89
N ARG A 4 -34.55 -22.03 9.27
CA ARG A 4 -35.48 -22.68 8.33
C ARG A 4 -35.92 -21.72 7.23
N SER A 5 -36.34 -20.51 7.58
CA SER A 5 -36.82 -19.53 6.60
C SER A 5 -35.71 -19.15 5.61
N MET A 6 -34.49 -18.93 6.09
CA MET A 6 -33.32 -18.62 5.24
C MET A 6 -32.98 -19.77 4.30
N LEU A 7 -32.86 -20.99 4.83
CA LEU A 7 -32.53 -22.16 4.02
C LEU A 7 -33.58 -22.42 2.95
N GLU A 8 -34.86 -22.47 3.33
CA GLU A 8 -35.93 -22.77 2.37
C GLU A 8 -36.11 -21.71 1.28
N ARG A 9 -35.80 -20.45 1.60
CA ARG A 9 -35.78 -19.36 0.60
C ARG A 9 -34.57 -19.45 -0.34
N ASP A 10 -33.39 -19.75 0.18
CA ASP A 10 -32.13 -19.48 -0.51
C ASP A 10 -31.38 -20.74 -1.01
N LYS A 11 -31.83 -21.95 -0.65
CA LYS A 11 -31.19 -23.22 -1.02
C LYS A 11 -30.99 -23.44 -2.53
N ASN A 12 -31.82 -22.81 -3.35
CA ASN A 12 -31.77 -22.94 -4.81
C ASN A 12 -30.88 -21.87 -5.49
N HIS A 13 -30.22 -21.01 -4.70
CA HIS A 13 -29.29 -20.03 -5.24
C HIS A 13 -27.87 -20.62 -5.26
N PRO A 14 -27.31 -20.92 -6.45
CA PRO A 14 -25.96 -21.52 -6.54
C PRO A 14 -24.84 -20.58 -6.08
N SER A 15 -25.11 -19.28 -6.03
CA SER A 15 -24.17 -18.27 -5.50
C SER A 15 -24.02 -18.32 -3.98
N VAL A 16 -24.94 -18.97 -3.26
CA VAL A 16 -24.81 -19.22 -1.81
C VAL A 16 -23.88 -20.43 -1.64
N LEU A 17 -22.67 -20.21 -1.16
CA LEU A 17 -21.66 -21.25 -0.96
C LEU A 17 -21.56 -21.73 0.50
N ILE A 18 -21.89 -20.87 1.45
CA ILE A 18 -21.70 -21.09 2.87
C ILE A 18 -22.93 -20.55 3.62
N TRP A 19 -23.44 -21.33 4.58
CA TRP A 19 -24.48 -20.87 5.52
C TRP A 19 -23.83 -20.21 6.74
N SER A 20 -24.12 -18.94 7.00
CA SER A 20 -23.67 -18.27 8.22
C SER A 20 -24.76 -18.24 9.29
N CYS A 21 -24.44 -18.62 10.52
CA CYS A 21 -25.41 -18.73 11.62
C CYS A 21 -25.76 -17.38 12.26
N GLY A 22 -24.99 -16.33 12.02
CA GLY A 22 -25.27 -15.02 12.62
C GLY A 22 -24.04 -14.10 12.63
N ASN A 23 -24.11 -13.07 13.45
CA ASN A 23 -23.10 -12.04 13.58
C ASN A 23 -22.97 -11.57 15.03
N GLU A 24 -21.75 -11.48 15.56
CA GLU A 24 -21.36 -10.86 16.83
C GLU A 24 -22.12 -11.34 18.08
N SER A 25 -22.54 -12.59 18.09
CA SER A 25 -23.17 -13.22 19.24
C SER A 25 -22.29 -14.31 19.84
N TYR A 26 -22.43 -14.59 21.12
CA TYR A 26 -21.74 -15.72 21.73
C TYR A 26 -22.21 -17.06 21.12
N ALA A 27 -21.26 -17.94 20.81
CA ALA A 27 -21.58 -19.31 20.48
C ALA A 27 -22.21 -20.01 21.68
N GLY A 28 -23.28 -20.77 21.42
CA GLY A 28 -24.04 -21.48 22.44
C GLY A 28 -25.02 -22.45 21.80
N GLU A 29 -25.88 -23.07 22.62
CA GLU A 29 -26.85 -24.10 22.23
C GLU A 29 -27.77 -23.70 21.07
N ASP A 30 -28.24 -22.46 21.05
CA ASP A 30 -29.13 -21.98 19.98
C ASP A 30 -28.44 -21.91 18.63
N ILE A 31 -27.18 -21.41 18.62
CA ILE A 31 -26.38 -21.35 17.41
C ILE A 31 -25.91 -22.73 16.96
N LEU A 32 -25.61 -23.62 17.91
CA LEU A 32 -25.33 -25.04 17.63
C LEU A 32 -26.50 -25.70 16.94
N ALA A 33 -27.71 -25.51 17.45
CA ALA A 33 -28.93 -26.07 16.86
C ALA A 33 -29.20 -25.52 15.45
N MET A 34 -28.87 -24.25 15.19
CA MET A 34 -28.93 -23.67 13.84
C MET A 34 -27.92 -24.33 12.89
N SER A 35 -26.66 -24.49 13.33
CA SER A 35 -25.63 -25.16 12.54
C SER A 35 -25.99 -26.59 12.21
N GLN A 36 -26.44 -27.36 13.20
CA GLN A 36 -26.91 -28.72 13.01
C GLN A 36 -28.05 -28.80 12.00
N TYR A 37 -29.03 -27.89 12.11
CA TYR A 37 -30.14 -27.81 11.15
C TYR A 37 -29.64 -27.60 9.71
N PHE A 38 -28.69 -26.68 9.49
CA PHE A 38 -28.11 -26.46 8.14
C PHE A 38 -27.39 -27.72 7.65
N LYS A 39 -26.50 -28.31 8.45
CA LYS A 39 -25.74 -29.51 8.11
C LYS A 39 -26.60 -30.72 7.79
N GLU A 40 -27.73 -30.89 8.53
CA GLU A 40 -28.71 -31.96 8.29
C GLU A 40 -29.54 -31.76 7.01
N ARG A 41 -29.90 -30.51 6.71
CA ARG A 41 -30.78 -30.18 5.60
C ARG A 41 -30.06 -29.91 4.28
N ASP A 42 -28.83 -29.48 4.34
CA ASP A 42 -27.97 -29.16 3.19
C ASP A 42 -26.51 -29.57 3.43
N SER A 43 -26.21 -30.81 3.16
CA SER A 43 -24.86 -31.35 3.30
C SER A 43 -23.91 -30.92 2.19
N SER A 44 -24.40 -30.15 1.19
CA SER A 44 -23.58 -29.66 0.07
C SER A 44 -22.83 -28.36 0.37
N ARG A 45 -23.22 -27.64 1.44
CA ARG A 45 -22.64 -26.36 1.82
C ARG A 45 -22.04 -26.40 3.21
N LEU A 46 -20.97 -25.64 3.39
CA LEU A 46 -20.33 -25.46 4.70
C LEU A 46 -21.13 -24.50 5.58
N VAL A 47 -20.91 -24.60 6.88
CA VAL A 47 -21.52 -23.71 7.88
C VAL A 47 -20.44 -22.86 8.53
N HIS A 48 -20.71 -21.57 8.64
CA HIS A 48 -19.82 -20.56 9.19
C HIS A 48 -20.40 -19.94 10.46
N TYR A 49 -19.56 -19.68 11.43
CA TYR A 49 -19.85 -18.80 12.56
C TYR A 49 -18.57 -18.29 13.24
N GLU A 50 -18.37 -16.96 13.32
CA GLU A 50 -17.20 -16.35 13.92
C GLU A 50 -17.20 -16.39 15.45
N GLY A 51 -18.38 -16.41 16.08
CA GLY A 51 -18.53 -16.37 17.54
C GLY A 51 -17.91 -17.57 18.27
N VAL A 52 -17.56 -18.65 17.56
CA VAL A 52 -16.81 -19.78 18.13
C VAL A 52 -15.40 -19.39 18.58
N PHE A 53 -14.84 -18.31 18.06
CA PHE A 53 -13.56 -17.77 18.53
C PHE A 53 -13.60 -17.40 20.01
N TRP A 54 -14.72 -16.88 20.47
CA TRP A 54 -14.93 -16.44 21.85
C TRP A 54 -15.39 -17.55 22.80
N ASN A 55 -15.95 -18.64 22.25
CA ASN A 55 -16.43 -19.78 23.04
C ASN A 55 -16.08 -21.10 22.34
N ARG A 56 -14.90 -21.63 22.64
CA ARG A 56 -14.35 -22.83 22.00
C ARG A 56 -15.05 -24.13 22.40
N GLU A 57 -15.88 -24.13 23.41
CA GLU A 57 -16.73 -25.27 23.77
C GLU A 57 -17.68 -25.65 22.61
N PHE A 58 -18.03 -24.65 21.78
CA PHE A 58 -18.92 -24.79 20.62
C PHE A 58 -18.19 -24.74 19.28
N ASP A 59 -16.92 -25.12 19.24
CA ASP A 59 -16.11 -25.02 18.01
C ASP A 59 -16.65 -25.84 16.83
N GLU A 60 -17.44 -26.89 17.11
CA GLU A 60 -18.12 -27.73 16.10
C GLU A 60 -19.19 -27.00 15.28
N ILE A 61 -19.67 -25.83 15.72
CA ILE A 61 -20.64 -25.01 15.01
C ILE A 61 -20.11 -24.63 13.62
N SER A 62 -18.84 -24.17 13.53
CA SER A 62 -18.26 -23.66 12.29
C SER A 62 -17.31 -24.67 11.64
N ASP A 63 -17.43 -24.82 10.32
CA ASP A 63 -16.54 -25.69 9.54
C ASP A 63 -15.21 -24.99 9.21
N MET A 64 -15.08 -23.72 9.56
CA MET A 64 -13.88 -22.89 9.37
C MET A 64 -13.56 -22.07 10.61
N GLU A 65 -12.28 -21.70 10.76
CA GLU A 65 -11.89 -20.65 11.68
C GLU A 65 -12.28 -19.31 11.07
N SER A 66 -12.93 -18.47 11.84
CA SER A 66 -13.35 -17.16 11.38
C SER A 66 -13.14 -16.12 12.48
N ARG A 67 -12.68 -14.95 12.09
CA ARG A 67 -12.49 -13.81 12.99
C ARG A 67 -12.82 -12.51 12.26
N MET A 68 -13.23 -11.51 13.03
CA MET A 68 -13.37 -10.13 12.56
C MET A 68 -12.08 -9.37 12.82
N TYR A 69 -11.58 -8.66 11.81
CA TYR A 69 -10.46 -7.70 11.92
C TYR A 69 -9.20 -8.23 12.58
N ALA A 70 -8.97 -9.55 12.56
CA ALA A 70 -7.70 -10.11 13.02
C ALA A 70 -6.55 -9.57 12.16
N LYS A 71 -5.44 -9.19 12.79
CA LYS A 71 -4.26 -8.66 12.10
C LYS A 71 -3.59 -9.73 11.26
N PRO A 72 -2.86 -9.38 10.18
CA PRO A 72 -2.16 -10.34 9.34
C PRO A 72 -1.26 -11.29 10.14
N GLN A 73 -0.57 -10.78 11.16
CA GLN A 73 0.29 -11.57 12.04
C GLN A 73 -0.48 -12.63 12.83
N GLU A 74 -1.66 -12.27 13.35
CA GLU A 74 -2.52 -13.19 14.12
C GLU A 74 -3.09 -14.31 13.23
N VAL A 75 -3.42 -13.96 11.97
CA VAL A 75 -3.85 -14.92 10.96
C VAL A 75 -2.70 -15.87 10.63
N GLU A 76 -1.50 -15.33 10.37
CA GLU A 76 -0.33 -16.12 10.05
C GLU A 76 0.09 -17.04 11.21
N GLU A 77 -0.03 -16.59 12.46
CA GLU A 77 0.22 -17.43 13.64
C GLU A 77 -0.71 -18.62 13.72
N TYR A 78 -1.97 -18.47 13.34
CA TYR A 78 -2.90 -19.58 13.25
C TYR A 78 -2.49 -20.55 12.14
N LEU A 79 -2.19 -20.05 10.96
CA LEU A 79 -1.84 -20.85 9.78
C LEU A 79 -0.54 -21.63 9.94
N LYS A 80 0.43 -21.11 10.69
CA LYS A 80 1.71 -21.79 11.00
C LYS A 80 1.57 -23.00 11.95
N LYS A 81 0.41 -23.16 12.60
CA LYS A 81 0.17 -24.25 13.57
C LYS A 81 -0.41 -25.51 12.93
N ASP A 82 -0.34 -25.67 11.62
CA ASP A 82 -0.94 -26.77 10.86
C ASP A 82 -2.43 -27.00 11.22
N PRO A 83 -3.28 -25.98 10.97
CA PRO A 83 -4.66 -25.99 11.43
C PRO A 83 -5.53 -27.02 10.67
N ARG A 84 -6.54 -27.53 11.35
CA ARG A 84 -7.50 -28.47 10.74
C ARG A 84 -8.60 -27.76 9.94
N LYS A 85 -8.92 -26.51 10.28
CA LYS A 85 -9.97 -25.71 9.64
C LYS A 85 -9.33 -24.63 8.77
N PRO A 86 -9.86 -24.37 7.57
CA PRO A 86 -9.46 -23.21 6.79
C PRO A 86 -9.79 -21.92 7.54
N PHE A 87 -9.03 -20.87 7.29
CA PHE A 87 -9.24 -19.57 7.90
C PHE A 87 -9.91 -18.61 6.93
N ILE A 88 -10.95 -17.90 7.39
CA ILE A 88 -11.61 -16.83 6.67
C ILE A 88 -11.85 -15.63 7.59
N LEU A 89 -11.61 -14.42 7.10
CA LEU A 89 -12.01 -13.21 7.82
C LEU A 89 -13.44 -12.84 7.41
N CYS A 90 -14.42 -13.05 8.31
CA CYS A 90 -15.80 -12.70 8.03
C CYS A 90 -16.00 -11.18 7.84
N GLU A 91 -15.13 -10.40 8.46
CA GLU A 91 -14.98 -8.97 8.20
C GLU A 91 -13.52 -8.57 8.34
N TYR A 92 -13.03 -7.74 7.41
CA TYR A 92 -11.71 -7.13 7.51
C TYR A 92 -11.67 -5.80 6.76
N MET A 93 -10.57 -5.07 6.88
CA MET A 93 -10.31 -3.85 6.13
C MET A 93 -11.47 -2.83 6.23
N HIS A 94 -11.93 -2.55 7.44
CA HIS A 94 -13.01 -1.57 7.68
C HIS A 94 -12.76 -0.28 6.90
N ALA A 95 -13.61 -0.04 5.88
CA ALA A 95 -13.34 0.94 4.83
C ALA A 95 -13.89 2.34 5.15
N MET A 96 -14.05 2.69 6.42
CA MET A 96 -14.55 3.99 6.83
C MET A 96 -13.54 5.11 6.56
N GLY A 97 -13.98 6.17 5.90
CA GLY A 97 -13.18 7.34 5.64
C GLY A 97 -11.92 7.07 4.81
N ASN A 98 -10.78 7.63 5.21
CA ASN A 98 -9.48 7.37 4.57
C ASN A 98 -8.82 6.12 5.16
N SER A 99 -9.17 4.98 4.62
CA SER A 99 -8.75 3.66 5.08
C SER A 99 -8.48 2.71 3.92
N LEU A 100 -8.40 1.44 4.18
CA LEU A 100 -8.08 0.32 3.29
C LEU A 100 -6.58 0.15 2.99
N GLY A 101 -5.68 0.98 3.51
CA GLY A 101 -4.23 0.80 3.35
C GLY A 101 -3.72 -0.47 4.05
N GLY A 102 -2.72 -1.14 3.46
CA GLY A 102 -2.12 -2.36 4.01
C GLY A 102 -2.88 -3.66 3.73
N MET A 103 -3.89 -3.63 2.87
CA MET A 103 -4.65 -4.82 2.46
C MET A 103 -3.77 -5.88 1.76
N GLU A 104 -2.68 -5.46 1.12
CA GLU A 104 -1.72 -6.35 0.48
C GLU A 104 -1.13 -7.40 1.44
N GLU A 105 -0.96 -7.08 2.73
CA GLU A 105 -0.47 -8.03 3.72
C GLU A 105 -1.40 -9.25 3.86
N TYR A 106 -2.70 -9.06 3.71
CA TYR A 106 -3.69 -10.15 3.73
C TYR A 106 -3.72 -10.93 2.42
N THR A 107 -3.68 -10.26 1.26
CA THR A 107 -3.69 -10.96 -0.03
C THR A 107 -2.46 -11.83 -0.20
N ARG A 108 -1.28 -11.39 0.24
CA ARG A 108 -0.05 -12.20 0.27
C ARG A 108 -0.14 -13.47 1.14
N LEU A 109 -1.00 -13.50 2.15
CA LEU A 109 -1.23 -14.71 2.94
C LEU A 109 -1.93 -15.78 2.11
N ALA A 110 -2.86 -15.40 1.22
CA ALA A 110 -3.53 -16.33 0.32
C ALA A 110 -2.55 -17.03 -0.63
N ASP A 111 -1.53 -16.32 -1.11
CA ASP A 111 -0.50 -16.88 -1.97
C ASP A 111 0.41 -17.88 -1.25
N ARG A 112 0.60 -17.71 0.06
CA ARG A 112 1.54 -18.52 0.87
C ARG A 112 0.90 -19.68 1.61
N TYR A 113 -0.36 -19.57 1.98
CA TYR A 113 -1.04 -20.52 2.85
C TYR A 113 -2.36 -21.00 2.23
N PRO A 114 -2.41 -22.24 1.69
CA PRO A 114 -3.66 -22.78 1.10
C PRO A 114 -4.84 -22.85 2.06
N MET A 115 -4.58 -22.86 3.38
CA MET A 115 -5.62 -22.85 4.40
C MET A 115 -6.19 -21.46 4.68
N TYR A 116 -5.63 -20.38 4.11
CA TYR A 116 -6.21 -19.04 4.18
C TYR A 116 -7.11 -18.80 2.96
N GLN A 117 -8.39 -18.60 3.20
CA GLN A 117 -9.41 -18.46 2.16
C GLN A 117 -9.81 -17.00 1.89
N GLY A 118 -9.10 -16.04 2.49
CA GLY A 118 -9.35 -14.62 2.29
C GLY A 118 -10.27 -13.99 3.31
N GLY A 119 -10.97 -12.93 2.91
CA GLY A 119 -11.85 -12.17 3.78
C GLY A 119 -12.84 -11.31 3.03
N PHE A 120 -13.80 -10.75 3.77
CA PHE A 120 -14.82 -9.86 3.26
C PHE A 120 -14.57 -8.44 3.75
N ILE A 121 -14.40 -7.49 2.83
CA ILE A 121 -14.22 -6.08 3.19
C ILE A 121 -15.51 -5.55 3.81
N TRP A 122 -15.42 -4.93 4.97
CA TRP A 122 -16.50 -4.16 5.55
C TRP A 122 -16.31 -2.68 5.23
N ASP A 123 -17.05 -2.09 4.29
CA ASP A 123 -18.19 -2.62 3.58
C ASP A 123 -18.04 -2.37 2.05
N TYR A 124 -18.95 -2.92 1.24
CA TYR A 124 -18.92 -2.71 -0.20
C TYR A 124 -19.40 -1.31 -0.58
N ILE A 125 -20.51 -0.85 0.01
CA ILE A 125 -21.15 0.41 -0.35
C ILE A 125 -21.57 1.18 0.89
N ASP A 126 -21.32 2.50 0.87
CA ASP A 126 -21.85 3.39 1.92
C ASP A 126 -23.36 3.23 2.09
N GLN A 127 -23.80 3.06 3.32
CA GLN A 127 -25.22 2.95 3.67
C GLN A 127 -25.90 4.33 3.77
N ALA A 128 -25.40 5.30 3.01
CA ALA A 128 -25.93 6.64 2.92
C ALA A 128 -27.15 6.69 2.00
N LEU A 129 -28.07 7.59 2.29
CA LEU A 129 -29.30 7.85 1.50
C LEU A 129 -29.16 9.18 0.74
N ILE A 130 -29.70 9.21 -0.50
CA ILE A 130 -29.78 10.46 -1.26
C ILE A 130 -30.81 11.37 -0.61
N LYS A 131 -30.39 12.60 -0.27
CA LYS A 131 -31.20 13.65 0.31
C LYS A 131 -31.12 14.90 -0.56
N LYS A 132 -32.22 15.62 -0.69
CA LYS A 132 -32.24 16.95 -1.33
C LYS A 132 -31.89 18.02 -0.32
N ASP A 133 -30.91 18.84 -0.65
CA ASP A 133 -30.56 20.06 0.05
C ASP A 133 -30.70 21.24 -0.93
N GLY A 134 -31.88 21.88 -0.92
CA GLY A 134 -32.30 22.78 -1.98
C GLY A 134 -32.43 22.08 -3.32
N GLU A 135 -31.68 22.51 -4.32
CA GLU A 135 -31.62 21.90 -5.66
C GLU A 135 -30.56 20.81 -5.80
N LYS A 136 -29.72 20.62 -4.76
CA LYS A 136 -28.62 19.66 -4.79
C LYS A 136 -29.02 18.35 -4.16
N GLU A 137 -28.55 17.27 -4.73
CA GLU A 137 -28.54 15.95 -4.09
C GLU A 137 -27.26 15.78 -3.29
N VAL A 138 -27.40 15.37 -2.04
CA VAL A 138 -26.31 15.06 -1.13
C VAL A 138 -26.51 13.67 -0.53
N LEU A 139 -25.42 13.00 -0.17
CA LEU A 139 -25.47 11.75 0.57
C LEU A 139 -25.64 12.07 2.05
N GLY A 140 -26.76 11.68 2.63
CA GLY A 140 -27.09 11.89 4.03
C GLY A 140 -26.97 10.59 4.85
N TYR A 141 -26.73 10.74 6.13
CA TYR A 141 -26.67 9.64 7.11
C TYR A 141 -27.60 9.92 8.30
N GLY A 142 -27.65 8.99 9.26
CA GLY A 142 -28.49 9.14 10.46
C GLY A 142 -28.22 10.46 11.19
N GLY A 143 -29.28 11.19 11.51
CA GLY A 143 -29.24 12.54 12.05
C GLY A 143 -29.49 13.65 11.03
N ASP A 144 -29.23 13.39 9.74
CA ASP A 144 -29.53 14.35 8.66
C ASP A 144 -31.04 14.43 8.34
N PHE A 145 -31.80 13.44 8.77
CA PHE A 145 -33.23 13.31 8.54
C PHE A 145 -34.06 13.65 9.79
N THR A 146 -33.51 14.46 10.71
CA THR A 146 -34.11 14.85 12.00
C THR A 146 -34.22 13.74 13.03
N ASP A 147 -33.68 12.58 12.77
CA ASP A 147 -33.64 11.42 13.63
C ASP A 147 -32.57 11.54 14.73
N ARG A 148 -32.90 11.03 15.95
CA ARG A 148 -32.01 10.97 17.12
C ARG A 148 -32.47 9.81 18.01
N PRO A 149 -31.56 9.03 18.63
CA PRO A 149 -30.10 9.13 18.53
C PRO A 149 -29.57 8.68 17.16
N THR A 150 -28.28 8.92 16.88
CA THR A 150 -27.62 8.57 15.62
C THR A 150 -26.14 8.27 15.85
N ASP A 151 -25.59 7.39 15.02
CA ASP A 151 -24.15 7.08 14.96
C ASP A 151 -23.41 7.94 13.93
N TYR A 152 -24.05 9.01 13.43
CA TYR A 152 -23.50 9.98 12.49
C TYR A 152 -22.99 9.31 11.20
N ASN A 153 -21.73 9.58 10.81
CA ASN A 153 -21.09 9.07 9.60
C ASN A 153 -20.61 7.61 9.68
N PHE A 154 -21.01 6.84 10.71
CA PHE A 154 -20.59 5.44 10.86
C PHE A 154 -21.12 4.54 9.74
N CYS A 155 -22.12 4.96 8.98
CA CYS A 155 -22.59 4.29 7.77
C CYS A 155 -21.70 4.53 6.52
N GLY A 156 -20.70 5.41 6.61
CA GLY A 156 -19.80 5.76 5.52
C GLY A 156 -18.56 4.84 5.46
N ASN A 157 -18.77 3.54 5.35
CA ASN A 157 -17.74 2.51 5.40
C ASN A 157 -17.62 1.67 4.11
N GLY A 158 -18.17 2.16 3.00
CA GLY A 158 -18.10 1.49 1.71
C GLY A 158 -16.82 1.78 0.92
N ILE A 159 -16.42 0.82 0.07
CA ILE A 159 -15.40 1.06 -0.97
C ILE A 159 -15.99 1.82 -2.17
N VAL A 160 -17.32 1.88 -2.29
CA VAL A 160 -18.04 2.76 -3.19
C VAL A 160 -19.01 3.65 -2.40
N TYR A 161 -19.26 4.84 -2.90
CA TYR A 161 -20.21 5.76 -2.28
C TYR A 161 -21.67 5.32 -2.44
N GLY A 162 -22.58 5.83 -1.62
CA GLY A 162 -23.99 5.51 -1.66
C GLY A 162 -24.68 5.79 -3.00
N ASN A 163 -24.14 6.67 -3.83
CA ASN A 163 -24.56 6.90 -5.22
C ASN A 163 -23.93 5.96 -6.25
N ARG A 164 -23.21 4.93 -5.82
CA ARG A 164 -22.52 3.92 -6.63
C ARG A 164 -21.24 4.41 -7.33
N THR A 165 -20.78 5.63 -7.11
CA THR A 165 -19.47 6.06 -7.63
C THR A 165 -18.35 5.41 -6.82
N ALA A 166 -17.28 5.02 -7.50
CA ALA A 166 -16.09 4.45 -6.85
C ALA A 166 -15.39 5.48 -5.98
N SER A 167 -15.02 5.09 -4.77
CA SER A 167 -14.11 5.88 -3.93
C SER A 167 -12.65 5.54 -4.26
N PRO A 168 -11.66 6.32 -3.78
CA PRO A 168 -10.24 5.98 -3.96
C PRO A 168 -9.87 4.58 -3.46
N LYS A 169 -10.57 4.06 -2.46
CA LYS A 169 -10.39 2.71 -1.90
C LYS A 169 -10.68 1.60 -2.90
N ALA A 170 -11.60 1.84 -3.83
CA ALA A 170 -11.95 0.89 -4.87
C ALA A 170 -10.78 0.61 -5.83
N ALA A 171 -9.89 1.60 -6.05
CA ALA A 171 -8.70 1.43 -6.87
C ALA A 171 -7.71 0.44 -6.23
N GLU A 172 -7.49 0.54 -4.91
CA GLU A 172 -6.66 -0.42 -4.18
C GLU A 172 -7.27 -1.82 -4.19
N ALA A 173 -8.58 -1.93 -3.91
CA ALA A 173 -9.27 -3.21 -3.96
C ALA A 173 -9.17 -3.84 -5.37
N LYS A 174 -9.34 -3.05 -6.45
CA LYS A 174 -9.17 -3.51 -7.84
C LYS A 174 -7.76 -4.08 -8.04
N ALA A 175 -6.72 -3.33 -7.68
CA ALA A 175 -5.33 -3.73 -7.90
C ALA A 175 -4.97 -5.03 -7.14
N LEU A 176 -5.50 -5.21 -5.93
CA LEU A 176 -5.17 -6.38 -5.10
C LEU A 176 -6.03 -7.61 -5.42
N TYR A 177 -7.24 -7.42 -5.93
CA TYR A 177 -8.18 -8.51 -6.26
C TYR A 177 -8.14 -8.94 -7.72
N GLN A 178 -7.30 -8.31 -8.55
CA GLN A 178 -7.17 -8.72 -9.94
C GLN A 178 -6.65 -10.16 -10.04
N ASN A 179 -7.19 -10.91 -11.00
CA ASN A 179 -6.87 -12.32 -11.20
C ASN A 179 -5.72 -12.56 -12.21
N LEU A 180 -5.40 -11.56 -13.03
CA LEU A 180 -4.21 -11.61 -13.86
C LEU A 180 -3.10 -10.79 -13.18
N LYS A 181 -2.00 -11.44 -12.83
CA LYS A 181 -0.81 -10.75 -12.37
C LYS A 181 0.06 -10.47 -13.59
N LEU A 182 0.16 -9.20 -13.93
CA LEU A 182 0.81 -8.70 -15.13
C LEU A 182 2.13 -8.02 -14.75
N THR A 183 3.26 -8.56 -15.22
CA THR A 183 4.59 -7.97 -14.97
C THR A 183 5.22 -7.62 -16.31
N PRO A 184 5.06 -6.37 -16.78
CA PRO A 184 5.66 -5.92 -18.03
C PRO A 184 7.15 -5.63 -17.88
N GLY A 185 7.91 -5.90 -18.92
CA GLY A 185 9.29 -5.50 -19.11
C GLY A 185 9.50 -5.02 -20.54
N LEU A 186 10.72 -4.64 -20.90
CA LEU A 186 11.02 -4.18 -22.25
C LEU A 186 10.81 -5.28 -23.30
N GLY A 187 9.75 -5.15 -24.11
CA GLY A 187 9.40 -6.10 -25.17
C GLY A 187 8.90 -7.45 -24.67
N GLN A 188 8.42 -7.53 -23.45
CA GLN A 188 7.87 -8.76 -22.90
C GLN A 188 6.89 -8.47 -21.75
N VAL A 189 5.98 -9.42 -21.53
CA VAL A 189 5.06 -9.40 -20.39
C VAL A 189 4.99 -10.79 -19.77
N LEU A 190 5.27 -10.90 -18.49
CA LEU A 190 4.96 -12.11 -17.74
C LEU A 190 3.49 -12.03 -17.32
N VAL A 191 2.68 -12.97 -17.78
CA VAL A 191 1.25 -13.10 -17.46
C VAL A 191 1.06 -14.34 -16.61
N LYS A 192 0.63 -14.18 -15.36
CA LYS A 192 0.19 -15.26 -14.49
C LYS A 192 -1.33 -15.20 -14.37
N ASN A 193 -2.00 -16.25 -14.81
CA ASN A 193 -3.46 -16.36 -14.74
C ASN A 193 -3.86 -17.12 -13.47
N GLU A 194 -4.41 -16.42 -12.50
CA GLU A 194 -4.89 -16.97 -11.22
C GLU A 194 -6.39 -17.32 -11.26
N ASN A 195 -7.06 -17.16 -12.40
CA ASN A 195 -8.42 -17.67 -12.56
C ASN A 195 -8.45 -19.20 -12.40
N LEU A 196 -9.55 -19.71 -11.84
CA LEU A 196 -9.76 -21.15 -11.64
C LEU A 196 -10.40 -21.86 -12.82
N PHE A 197 -11.11 -21.12 -13.70
CA PHE A 197 -11.99 -21.71 -14.71
C PHE A 197 -11.91 -21.03 -16.10
N THR A 198 -11.17 -19.93 -16.23
CA THR A 198 -11.14 -19.15 -17.48
C THR A 198 -9.72 -18.86 -17.91
N ASP A 199 -9.47 -19.02 -19.22
CA ASP A 199 -8.24 -18.54 -19.86
C ASP A 199 -8.38 -17.07 -20.28
N THR A 200 -7.36 -16.52 -20.95
CA THR A 200 -7.33 -15.13 -21.41
C THR A 200 -7.74 -14.95 -22.88
N SER A 201 -8.44 -15.91 -23.50
CA SER A 201 -8.83 -15.84 -24.92
C SER A 201 -9.82 -14.71 -25.22
N ASP A 202 -10.61 -14.31 -24.22
CA ASP A 202 -11.58 -13.22 -24.27
C ASP A 202 -10.97 -11.84 -23.95
N ARG A 203 -9.63 -11.76 -23.79
CA ARG A 203 -8.89 -10.54 -23.43
C ARG A 203 -8.02 -10.04 -24.56
N GLU A 204 -7.97 -8.71 -24.71
CA GLU A 204 -7.00 -7.98 -25.52
C GLU A 204 -6.03 -7.26 -24.57
N PHE A 205 -4.73 -7.42 -24.78
CA PHE A 205 -3.72 -6.76 -23.97
C PHE A 205 -3.25 -5.46 -24.65
N VAL A 206 -3.09 -4.40 -23.85
CA VAL A 206 -2.55 -3.12 -24.29
C VAL A 206 -1.23 -2.88 -23.56
N TYR A 207 -0.13 -2.84 -24.30
CA TYR A 207 1.20 -2.59 -23.76
C TYR A 207 1.64 -1.16 -24.08
N ARG A 208 2.21 -0.46 -23.09
CA ARG A 208 2.66 0.93 -23.20
C ARG A 208 4.08 1.09 -22.69
N ILE A 209 4.82 2.02 -23.28
CA ILE A 209 6.08 2.54 -22.75
C ILE A 209 5.88 4.02 -22.47
N LEU A 210 6.19 4.42 -21.22
CA LEU A 210 6.25 5.81 -20.81
C LEU A 210 7.70 6.20 -20.61
N LYS A 211 8.07 7.39 -21.09
CA LYS A 211 9.38 8.01 -20.85
C LYS A 211 9.16 9.31 -20.08
N ASN A 212 9.72 9.41 -18.89
CA ASN A 212 9.55 10.58 -18.00
C ASN A 212 8.06 10.94 -17.79
N GLY A 213 7.20 9.93 -17.60
CA GLY A 213 5.78 10.07 -17.42
C GLY A 213 4.95 10.34 -18.68
N HIS A 214 5.57 10.40 -19.87
CA HIS A 214 4.89 10.62 -21.14
C HIS A 214 4.85 9.34 -21.97
N GLN A 215 3.68 8.95 -22.45
CA GLN A 215 3.53 7.80 -23.34
C GLN A 215 4.29 8.04 -24.65
N VAL A 216 5.22 7.15 -24.98
CA VAL A 216 6.03 7.18 -26.18
C VAL A 216 5.73 6.03 -27.13
N TYR A 217 5.12 4.95 -26.62
CA TYR A 217 4.71 3.79 -27.42
C TYR A 217 3.46 3.13 -26.87
N GLU A 218 2.63 2.59 -27.76
CA GLU A 218 1.49 1.72 -27.41
C GLU A 218 1.31 0.67 -28.49
N THR A 219 1.04 -0.56 -28.10
CA THR A 219 0.65 -1.64 -28.99
C THR A 219 -0.38 -2.55 -28.33
N ARG A 220 -1.10 -3.30 -29.14
CA ARG A 220 -2.11 -4.27 -28.69
C ARG A 220 -1.74 -5.65 -29.17
N PHE A 221 -2.02 -6.65 -28.37
CA PHE A 221 -1.75 -8.02 -28.71
C PHE A 221 -2.74 -8.97 -28.03
N ASP A 222 -2.87 -10.16 -28.62
CA ASP A 222 -3.65 -11.27 -28.07
C ASP A 222 -2.68 -12.30 -27.48
N ALA A 223 -3.06 -12.85 -26.34
CA ALA A 223 -2.35 -13.97 -25.75
C ALA A 223 -3.33 -14.90 -25.04
N VAL A 224 -3.12 -16.20 -25.17
CA VAL A 224 -3.88 -17.20 -24.42
C VAL A 224 -2.98 -17.80 -23.36
N VAL A 225 -3.38 -17.60 -22.11
CA VAL A 225 -2.78 -18.17 -20.91
C VAL A 225 -3.90 -18.92 -20.17
N LYS A 226 -3.75 -20.22 -20.00
CA LYS A 226 -4.77 -21.04 -19.37
C LYS A 226 -4.86 -20.73 -17.87
N GLU A 227 -5.96 -21.17 -17.30
CA GLU A 227 -6.18 -21.12 -15.85
C GLU A 227 -5.02 -21.79 -15.10
N GLY A 228 -4.50 -21.07 -14.08
CA GLY A 228 -3.39 -21.53 -13.24
C GLY A 228 -2.01 -21.52 -13.93
N GLU A 229 -1.90 -21.12 -15.20
CA GLU A 229 -0.63 -21.04 -15.94
C GLU A 229 0.04 -19.67 -15.78
N GLU A 230 1.36 -19.69 -15.90
CA GLU A 230 2.22 -18.52 -16.04
C GLU A 230 2.96 -18.59 -17.39
N LYS A 231 2.96 -17.49 -18.13
CA LYS A 231 3.56 -17.44 -19.46
C LYS A 231 4.25 -16.12 -19.73
N LEU A 232 5.48 -16.18 -20.24
CA LEU A 232 6.20 -15.02 -20.74
C LEU A 232 5.80 -14.79 -22.21
N ILE A 233 5.21 -13.64 -22.50
CA ILE A 233 4.74 -13.22 -23.81
C ILE A 233 5.73 -12.21 -24.38
N SER A 234 6.22 -12.41 -25.59
CA SER A 234 7.02 -11.42 -26.31
C SER A 234 6.12 -10.38 -26.96
N VAL A 235 6.51 -9.12 -26.84
CA VAL A 235 5.85 -7.98 -27.47
C VAL A 235 6.81 -7.40 -28.52
N ASP A 236 6.37 -7.34 -29.76
CA ASP A 236 7.18 -6.76 -30.84
C ASP A 236 7.33 -5.25 -30.63
N LEU A 237 8.58 -4.79 -30.56
CA LEU A 237 8.91 -3.39 -30.43
C LEU A 237 9.59 -2.88 -31.70
N PRO A 238 9.32 -1.61 -32.11
CA PRO A 238 10.10 -0.92 -33.12
C PRO A 238 11.60 -0.90 -32.78
N ASP A 239 12.46 -0.82 -33.81
CA ASP A 239 13.92 -0.88 -33.68
C ASP A 239 14.46 0.16 -32.69
N GLU A 240 13.87 1.35 -32.68
CA GLU A 240 14.24 2.43 -31.74
C GLU A 240 14.14 2.05 -30.26
N PHE A 241 13.23 1.12 -29.90
CA PHE A 241 13.10 0.62 -28.52
C PHE A 241 13.94 -0.64 -28.30
N GLN A 242 14.34 -1.35 -29.35
CA GLN A 242 15.23 -2.51 -29.21
C GLN A 242 16.63 -2.09 -28.78
N GLU A 243 17.07 -0.89 -29.18
CA GLU A 243 18.34 -0.32 -28.73
C GLU A 243 18.38 -0.02 -27.24
N LEU A 244 17.21 0.20 -26.59
CA LEU A 244 17.11 0.36 -25.13
C LEU A 244 17.61 -0.89 -24.40
N LYS A 245 17.48 -2.09 -24.98
CA LYS A 245 18.05 -3.32 -24.42
C LYS A 245 19.58 -3.28 -24.29
N ALA A 246 20.25 -2.57 -25.21
CA ALA A 246 21.69 -2.42 -25.20
C ALA A 246 22.17 -1.31 -24.24
N VAL A 247 21.26 -0.38 -23.96
CA VAL A 247 21.54 0.84 -23.21
C VAL A 247 21.34 0.66 -21.70
N SER A 248 20.47 -0.28 -21.28
CA SER A 248 20.25 -0.60 -19.86
C SER A 248 21.51 -1.10 -19.13
N HIS A 249 22.55 -1.49 -19.88
CA HIS A 249 23.82 -1.94 -19.32
C HIS A 249 24.97 -0.93 -19.48
N SER A 250 24.79 0.22 -20.17
CA SER A 250 25.91 1.09 -20.52
C SER A 250 25.65 2.59 -20.71
N VAL A 251 24.47 3.13 -20.34
CA VAL A 251 24.26 4.59 -20.49
C VAL A 251 24.81 5.34 -19.32
N ALA A 252 26.11 5.59 -19.42
CA ALA A 252 26.72 6.70 -18.77
C ALA A 252 26.12 8.01 -19.29
N GLN A 253 25.60 8.76 -18.40
CA GLN A 253 25.14 10.13 -18.41
C GLN A 253 25.81 11.04 -19.44
N LYS A 254 25.07 11.54 -20.41
CA LYS A 254 25.53 12.66 -21.21
C LYS A 254 25.18 14.04 -20.62
N ASN A 255 24.20 14.14 -19.71
CA ASN A 255 23.80 15.42 -19.10
C ASN A 255 23.28 15.34 -17.64
N GLY A 256 23.61 14.30 -16.87
CA GLY A 256 23.29 14.24 -15.43
C GLY A 256 21.82 14.02 -15.08
N VAL A 257 20.92 13.90 -16.05
CA VAL A 257 19.52 13.52 -15.84
C VAL A 257 19.30 12.21 -16.57
N GLN A 258 18.96 11.17 -15.83
CA GLN A 258 18.64 9.86 -16.35
C GLN A 258 17.17 9.83 -16.77
N ASP A 259 16.89 9.38 -18.00
CA ASP A 259 15.50 9.13 -18.43
C ASP A 259 14.91 7.98 -17.61
N GLU A 260 13.69 8.17 -17.15
CA GLU A 260 12.87 7.16 -16.48
C GLU A 260 11.98 6.47 -17.51
N TYR A 261 11.97 5.14 -17.49
CA TYR A 261 11.07 4.35 -18.33
C TYR A 261 10.12 3.53 -17.46
N VAL A 262 8.83 3.61 -17.75
CA VAL A 262 7.79 2.79 -17.15
C VAL A 262 7.14 1.94 -18.23
N TYR A 263 7.12 0.63 -18.02
CA TYR A 263 6.37 -0.31 -18.84
C TYR A 263 5.03 -0.56 -18.17
N GLN A 264 3.96 -0.44 -18.94
CA GLN A 264 2.61 -0.71 -18.47
C GLN A 264 1.96 -1.75 -19.37
N VAL A 265 1.12 -2.58 -18.80
CA VAL A 265 0.23 -3.48 -19.52
C VAL A 265 -1.12 -3.51 -18.84
N SER A 266 -2.17 -3.52 -19.61
CA SER A 266 -3.54 -3.76 -19.13
C SER A 266 -4.25 -4.73 -20.03
N ASP A 267 -5.22 -5.49 -19.51
CA ASP A 267 -6.08 -6.33 -20.31
C ASP A 267 -7.50 -5.77 -20.37
N HIS A 268 -8.15 -6.00 -21.48
CA HIS A 268 -9.47 -5.43 -21.79
C HIS A 268 -10.39 -6.50 -22.37
N LEU A 269 -11.68 -6.42 -22.04
CA LEU A 269 -12.70 -7.29 -22.61
C LEU A 269 -12.80 -7.11 -24.12
N LYS A 270 -12.79 -8.20 -24.89
CA LYS A 270 -12.99 -8.19 -26.35
C LYS A 270 -14.45 -8.00 -26.76
N GLU A 271 -15.39 -8.37 -25.90
CA GLU A 271 -16.82 -8.34 -26.15
C GLU A 271 -17.58 -7.85 -24.92
N ASP A 272 -18.84 -7.46 -25.10
CA ASP A 272 -19.75 -7.11 -24.01
C ASP A 272 -20.04 -8.33 -23.14
N THR A 273 -20.08 -8.12 -21.84
CA THR A 273 -20.50 -9.10 -20.83
C THR A 273 -21.74 -8.62 -20.10
N LEU A 274 -22.29 -9.45 -19.19
CA LEU A 274 -23.42 -9.04 -18.35
C LEU A 274 -23.07 -7.92 -17.35
N TRP A 275 -21.80 -7.68 -17.08
CA TRP A 275 -21.32 -6.78 -16.03
C TRP A 275 -20.45 -5.63 -16.52
N ALA A 276 -19.92 -5.68 -17.75
CA ALA A 276 -19.12 -4.62 -18.34
C ALA A 276 -19.18 -4.65 -19.88
N GLU A 277 -18.97 -3.50 -20.49
CA GLU A 277 -18.91 -3.34 -21.94
C GLU A 277 -17.53 -3.72 -22.50
N LYS A 278 -17.48 -4.04 -23.78
CA LYS A 278 -16.24 -4.24 -24.55
C LYS A 278 -15.25 -3.08 -24.29
N GLY A 279 -13.98 -3.43 -24.11
CA GLY A 279 -12.91 -2.49 -23.84
C GLY A 279 -12.77 -2.12 -22.36
N PHE A 280 -13.61 -2.68 -21.46
CA PHE A 280 -13.43 -2.49 -20.04
C PHE A 280 -12.09 -3.09 -19.57
N GLU A 281 -11.26 -2.29 -18.87
CA GLU A 281 -10.00 -2.72 -18.28
C GLU A 281 -10.28 -3.54 -17.02
N THR A 282 -9.85 -4.80 -17.01
CA THR A 282 -10.01 -5.70 -15.87
C THR A 282 -8.78 -5.67 -14.97
N ASP A 283 -7.63 -5.95 -15.52
CA ASP A 283 -6.38 -6.08 -14.76
C ASP A 283 -5.30 -5.19 -15.38
N PHE A 284 -4.30 -4.81 -14.58
CA PHE A 284 -3.18 -3.99 -15.04
C PHE A 284 -1.90 -4.31 -14.26
N GLY A 285 -0.77 -3.99 -14.86
CA GLY A 285 0.54 -4.06 -14.20
C GLY A 285 1.47 -3.01 -14.74
N GLU A 286 2.40 -2.57 -13.92
CA GLU A 286 3.45 -1.66 -14.33
C GLU A 286 4.79 -2.00 -13.69
N THR A 287 5.87 -1.66 -14.38
CA THR A 287 7.22 -1.85 -13.89
C THR A 287 8.04 -0.60 -14.21
N LEU A 288 8.68 -0.05 -13.19
CA LEU A 288 9.64 1.04 -13.34
C LEU A 288 11.02 0.45 -13.61
N GLU A 289 11.61 0.76 -14.75
CA GLU A 289 13.02 0.46 -15.00
C GLU A 289 13.86 1.63 -14.53
N LEU A 290 14.48 1.47 -13.36
CA LEU A 290 15.55 2.33 -12.90
C LEU A 290 16.84 1.78 -13.50
N ALA A 291 17.59 2.58 -14.28
CA ALA A 291 18.85 2.14 -14.82
C ALA A 291 19.79 1.72 -13.69
N ALA A 292 20.14 0.44 -13.71
CA ALA A 292 21.15 -0.22 -12.89
C ALA A 292 21.14 0.05 -11.37
N SER A 293 20.15 -0.53 -10.68
CA SER A 293 20.38 -1.13 -9.37
C SER A 293 20.24 -2.65 -9.54
N GLU A 294 21.15 -3.42 -8.99
CA GLU A 294 21.09 -4.88 -9.05
C GLU A 294 19.73 -5.38 -8.54
N PRO A 295 19.20 -6.51 -9.07
CA PRO A 295 17.92 -7.04 -8.63
C PRO A 295 18.03 -7.35 -7.13
N VAL A 296 17.21 -6.69 -6.35
CA VAL A 296 16.93 -7.13 -4.97
C VAL A 296 16.30 -8.51 -5.10
N SER A 297 17.07 -9.54 -4.80
CA SER A 297 16.56 -10.90 -4.70
C SER A 297 15.47 -10.88 -3.62
N ASP A 298 14.25 -11.11 -4.03
CA ASP A 298 13.10 -11.31 -3.13
C ASP A 298 13.29 -12.67 -2.43
N SER A 299 14.21 -12.70 -1.45
CA SER A 299 14.28 -13.75 -0.46
C SER A 299 13.56 -13.23 0.75
N GLY A 300 12.29 -13.62 0.90
CA GLY A 300 11.48 -13.35 2.08
C GLY A 300 12.15 -13.80 3.38
N LYS A 301 13.08 -12.98 3.85
CA LYS A 301 13.59 -13.00 5.22
C LYS A 301 13.29 -11.65 5.82
N ALA A 302 12.42 -11.66 6.80
CA ALA A 302 12.24 -10.57 7.74
C ALA A 302 13.62 -10.02 8.12
N CYS A 303 13.78 -8.70 8.03
CA CYS A 303 14.98 -8.01 8.47
C CYS A 303 15.07 -8.10 10.00
N GLU A 304 15.62 -9.18 10.50
CA GLU A 304 16.29 -9.18 11.78
C GLU A 304 17.79 -9.01 11.51
N GLY A 305 18.32 -7.90 11.97
CA GLY A 305 19.67 -7.79 12.45
C GLY A 305 20.76 -7.45 11.46
N GLU A 306 21.54 -6.51 11.91
CA GLU A 306 22.92 -6.19 11.54
C GLU A 306 23.15 -5.59 10.15
N LEU A 307 23.07 -4.25 10.11
CA LEU A 307 23.72 -3.44 9.09
C LEU A 307 25.25 -3.65 9.15
N GLY A 308 25.71 -4.61 8.38
CA GLY A 308 27.10 -4.67 8.00
C GLY A 308 27.36 -3.64 6.92
N SER A 309 28.10 -2.59 7.25
CA SER A 309 28.58 -1.59 6.31
C SER A 309 29.48 -2.24 5.26
N LYS A 310 28.95 -2.47 4.06
CA LYS A 310 29.80 -2.59 2.86
C LYS A 310 29.84 -1.25 2.18
N GLU A 311 30.95 -0.57 2.32
CA GLU A 311 31.33 0.57 1.47
C GLU A 311 31.46 0.07 0.03
N GLU A 312 30.46 0.29 -0.81
CA GLU A 312 30.65 0.23 -2.26
C GLU A 312 31.31 1.50 -2.73
N LYS A 313 32.59 1.39 -3.06
CA LYS A 313 33.33 2.41 -3.80
C LYS A 313 32.73 2.52 -5.21
N ILE A 314 31.97 3.57 -5.44
CA ILE A 314 31.59 4.00 -6.80
C ILE A 314 32.87 4.44 -7.51
N LEU A 315 33.29 3.70 -8.52
CA LEU A 315 34.40 4.08 -9.42
C LEU A 315 33.92 5.22 -10.35
N LEU A 316 34.24 6.46 -9.97
CA LEU A 316 34.06 7.63 -10.83
C LEU A 316 35.22 7.75 -11.78
N THR A 317 35.00 7.56 -13.07
CA THR A 317 35.93 7.87 -14.15
C THR A 317 35.37 9.05 -14.93
N GLU A 318 35.89 10.24 -14.63
CA GLU A 318 36.19 11.38 -15.52
C GLU A 318 36.37 12.64 -14.65
N LYS A 319 37.27 13.55 -15.05
CA LYS A 319 37.58 14.78 -14.32
C LYS A 319 36.35 15.67 -14.15
N GLU A 320 35.70 15.53 -13.00
CA GLU A 320 34.53 16.32 -12.63
C GLU A 320 34.93 17.76 -12.28
N GLN A 321 33.99 18.69 -12.54
CA GLN A 321 34.16 20.12 -12.22
C GLN A 321 34.21 20.30 -10.69
N PRO A 322 34.93 21.28 -10.18
CA PRO A 322 35.15 21.37 -8.73
C PRO A 322 33.85 21.50 -7.94
N PHE A 323 33.65 20.54 -7.05
CA PHE A 323 32.68 20.56 -5.97
C PHE A 323 33.25 21.49 -4.87
N THR A 324 32.44 22.46 -4.43
CA THR A 324 32.88 23.48 -3.47
C THR A 324 32.01 23.45 -2.23
N VAL A 325 32.66 23.37 -1.06
CA VAL A 325 32.00 23.53 0.23
C VAL A 325 32.38 24.87 0.82
N ILE A 326 31.40 25.65 1.28
CA ILE A 326 31.57 27.00 1.82
C ILE A 326 31.04 27.02 3.25
N HIS A 327 31.93 27.22 4.19
CA HIS A 327 31.58 27.34 5.62
C HIS A 327 31.32 28.80 5.98
N GLY A 328 30.08 29.06 6.44
CA GLY A 328 29.70 30.31 7.08
C GLY A 328 29.34 30.08 8.56
N ASP A 329 29.19 31.13 9.31
CA ASP A 329 28.86 31.09 10.74
C ASP A 329 27.46 30.49 10.97
N VAL A 330 26.51 30.80 10.10
CA VAL A 330 25.09 30.39 10.20
C VAL A 330 24.67 29.35 9.17
N ASN A 331 25.49 29.17 8.11
CA ASN A 331 25.16 28.29 7.00
C ASN A 331 26.36 27.47 6.54
N LEU A 332 26.07 26.34 5.91
CA LEU A 332 27.02 25.55 5.12
C LEU A 332 26.49 25.49 3.68
N GLY A 333 27.25 26.02 2.73
CA GLY A 333 26.89 25.97 1.30
C GLY A 333 27.64 24.86 0.59
N VAL A 334 26.94 24.11 -0.26
CA VAL A 334 27.52 23.11 -1.16
C VAL A 334 27.17 23.49 -2.58
N LYS A 335 28.15 23.58 -3.46
CA LYS A 335 27.98 24.05 -4.84
C LYS A 335 28.68 23.13 -5.80
N GLY A 336 27.97 22.66 -6.82
CA GLY A 336 28.51 21.89 -7.91
C GLY A 336 27.97 22.35 -9.27
N LYS A 337 28.21 21.57 -10.31
CA LYS A 337 27.77 21.89 -11.67
C LYS A 337 26.24 21.78 -11.75
N GLY A 338 25.59 22.93 -11.92
CA GLY A 338 24.12 22.97 -12.10
C GLY A 338 23.27 22.84 -10.83
N PHE A 339 23.90 22.76 -9.65
CA PHE A 339 23.17 22.70 -8.39
C PHE A 339 23.85 23.52 -7.28
N SER A 340 23.05 23.87 -6.27
CA SER A 340 23.55 24.40 -5.00
C SER A 340 22.62 24.01 -3.87
N VAL A 341 23.21 23.70 -2.71
CA VAL A 341 22.52 23.34 -1.47
C VAL A 341 22.98 24.27 -0.37
N LEU A 342 22.06 24.80 0.43
CA LEU A 342 22.36 25.59 1.60
C LEU A 342 21.78 24.93 2.84
N PHE A 343 22.63 24.51 3.74
CA PHE A 343 22.29 23.98 5.04
C PHE A 343 22.30 25.10 6.10
N SER A 344 21.30 25.11 6.97
CA SER A 344 21.23 26.06 8.08
C SER A 344 21.81 25.45 9.37
N ARG A 345 22.67 26.23 10.04
CA ARG A 345 23.18 25.91 11.37
C ARG A 345 22.25 26.41 12.48
N THR A 346 21.25 27.23 12.14
CA THR A 346 20.31 27.83 13.12
C THR A 346 18.93 27.21 13.07
N GLU A 347 18.44 26.84 11.87
CA GLU A 347 17.12 26.25 11.70
C GLU A 347 17.15 24.71 11.62
N GLY A 348 18.32 24.16 11.26
CA GLY A 348 18.47 22.75 10.93
C GLY A 348 18.07 22.42 9.50
N GLY A 349 18.70 21.41 8.88
CA GLY A 349 18.35 20.90 7.56
C GLY A 349 18.70 21.80 6.38
N ILE A 350 18.16 21.48 5.22
CA ILE A 350 18.36 22.20 3.97
C ILE A 350 17.37 23.36 3.88
N VAL A 351 17.87 24.59 3.74
CA VAL A 351 17.04 25.81 3.62
C VAL A 351 16.99 26.37 2.21
N SER A 352 17.85 25.89 1.30
CA SER A 352 17.77 26.18 -0.13
C SER A 352 18.33 24.99 -0.90
N LEU A 353 17.60 24.54 -1.90
CA LEU A 353 18.02 23.53 -2.85
C LEU A 353 17.70 24.01 -4.25
N ARG A 354 18.74 24.24 -5.05
CA ARG A 354 18.57 24.69 -6.42
C ARG A 354 19.19 23.73 -7.41
N TYR A 355 18.41 23.41 -8.44
CA TYR A 355 18.89 22.81 -9.68
C TYR A 355 18.65 23.80 -10.82
N GLY A 356 19.73 24.21 -11.47
CA GLY A 356 19.70 25.31 -12.43
C GLY A 356 19.25 26.62 -11.77
N LYS A 357 18.13 27.19 -12.25
CA LYS A 357 17.54 28.44 -11.72
C LYS A 357 16.38 28.20 -10.75
N LYS A 358 15.93 26.95 -10.59
CA LYS A 358 14.73 26.62 -9.82
C LYS A 358 15.08 26.32 -8.36
N GLU A 359 14.38 26.99 -7.43
CA GLU A 359 14.40 26.67 -6.02
C GLU A 359 13.36 25.59 -5.71
N TRP A 360 13.74 24.56 -4.96
CA TRP A 360 12.90 23.40 -4.68
C TRP A 360 12.42 23.31 -3.23
N ILE A 361 12.99 24.11 -2.33
CA ILE A 361 12.66 24.07 -0.91
C ILE A 361 12.20 25.45 -0.45
N ALA A 362 10.98 25.51 0.09
CA ALA A 362 10.42 26.72 0.70
C ALA A 362 10.75 26.82 2.19
N ARG A 363 10.96 25.69 2.87
CA ARG A 363 11.37 25.59 4.28
C ARG A 363 12.22 24.35 4.47
N ALA A 364 13.10 24.39 5.49
CA ALA A 364 13.88 23.23 5.89
C ALA A 364 12.98 22.01 6.14
N PRO A 365 13.27 20.86 5.51
CA PRO A 365 12.56 19.63 5.82
C PRO A 365 12.72 19.25 7.28
N MET A 366 11.64 18.80 7.91
CA MET A 366 11.62 18.44 9.34
C MET A 366 11.12 17.02 9.51
N PRO A 367 11.63 16.28 10.52
CA PRO A 367 11.02 15.02 10.90
C PRO A 367 9.53 15.21 11.23
N ALA A 368 8.72 14.22 10.89
CA ALA A 368 7.28 14.23 11.11
C ALA A 368 6.85 12.96 11.85
N TYR A 369 6.01 13.14 12.88
CA TYR A 369 5.55 12.06 13.77
C TYR A 369 4.03 11.98 13.86
N TRP A 370 3.32 12.96 13.27
CA TRP A 370 1.88 13.08 13.35
C TRP A 370 1.23 13.27 12.00
N ARG A 371 0.07 12.67 11.83
CA ARG A 371 -0.82 12.83 10.67
C ARG A 371 -2.22 13.19 11.12
N ALA A 372 -3.04 13.68 10.22
CA ALA A 372 -4.47 13.83 10.46
C ALA A 372 -5.08 12.46 10.82
N SER A 373 -5.92 12.42 11.84
CA SER A 373 -6.61 11.20 12.25
C SER A 373 -7.64 10.79 11.22
N THR A 374 -7.65 9.49 10.91
CA THR A 374 -8.73 8.87 10.14
C THR A 374 -9.96 8.65 11.00
N ASP A 375 -11.09 8.27 10.39
CA ASP A 375 -12.28 7.92 11.15
C ASP A 375 -12.06 6.68 12.03
N ASN A 376 -11.30 5.69 11.52
CA ASN A 376 -10.90 4.53 12.31
C ASN A 376 -10.01 4.90 13.50
N ASP A 377 -9.08 5.83 13.33
CA ASP A 377 -8.27 6.35 14.44
C ASP A 377 -9.13 7.01 15.53
N ARG A 378 -10.21 7.69 15.14
CA ARG A 378 -11.15 8.29 16.08
C ARG A 378 -11.99 7.25 16.79
N GLY A 379 -12.45 6.23 16.07
CA GLY A 379 -13.27 5.15 16.61
C GLY A 379 -12.55 4.31 17.67
N ASN A 380 -11.24 4.09 17.50
CA ASN A 380 -10.41 3.30 18.42
C ASN A 380 -9.62 4.13 19.45
N HIS A 381 -9.91 5.43 19.55
CA HIS A 381 -9.23 6.38 20.46
C HIS A 381 -7.74 6.59 20.20
N PHE A 382 -7.21 6.13 19.07
CA PHE A 382 -5.80 6.17 18.73
C PHE A 382 -5.19 7.58 18.86
N ALA A 383 -5.95 8.60 18.45
CA ALA A 383 -5.52 10.00 18.55
C ALA A 383 -5.29 10.46 20.00
N ALA A 384 -6.08 9.95 20.95
CA ALA A 384 -5.90 10.26 22.39
C ALA A 384 -4.71 9.49 22.96
N ASP A 385 -4.61 8.20 22.67
CA ASP A 385 -3.56 7.33 23.19
C ASP A 385 -2.18 7.72 22.67
N SER A 386 -2.13 8.24 21.44
CA SER A 386 -0.91 8.68 20.75
C SER A 386 -0.67 10.20 20.79
N ALA A 387 -1.44 10.97 21.59
CA ALA A 387 -1.41 12.45 21.61
C ALA A 387 -0.03 13.07 21.86
N ALA A 388 0.84 12.38 22.60
CA ALA A 388 2.22 12.82 22.86
C ALA A 388 3.01 13.04 21.56
N TRP A 389 2.71 12.28 20.49
CA TRP A 389 3.36 12.43 19.19
C TRP A 389 2.94 13.69 18.44
N MET A 390 1.71 14.18 18.67
CA MET A 390 1.27 15.47 18.11
C MET A 390 2.10 16.63 18.69
N ALA A 391 2.35 16.61 20.00
CA ALA A 391 3.22 17.58 20.63
C ALA A 391 4.68 17.44 20.16
N ALA A 392 5.18 16.22 20.03
CA ALA A 392 6.52 15.95 19.54
C ALA A 392 6.71 16.46 18.10
N ASP A 393 5.70 16.31 17.24
CA ASP A 393 5.72 16.81 15.85
C ASP A 393 5.78 18.35 15.79
N GLN A 394 4.97 19.03 16.61
CA GLN A 394 4.91 20.49 16.62
C GLN A 394 6.14 21.15 17.24
N PHE A 395 6.71 20.53 18.26
CA PHE A 395 7.79 21.08 19.05
C PHE A 395 9.11 20.32 18.89
N CYS A 396 9.27 19.56 17.83
CA CYS A 396 10.52 18.92 17.45
C CYS A 396 11.62 19.98 17.38
N ARG A 397 12.68 19.81 18.14
CA ARG A 397 13.77 20.79 18.25
C ARG A 397 15.06 20.20 17.75
N TYR A 398 15.70 20.97 16.93
CA TYR A 398 17.03 20.71 16.45
C TYR A 398 18.09 21.17 17.48
N ASP A 399 19.11 20.32 17.68
CA ASP A 399 20.25 20.65 18.55
C ASP A 399 21.39 21.25 17.70
N ASN A 400 21.50 22.57 17.74
CA ASN A 400 22.50 23.32 16.98
C ASN A 400 23.95 23.12 17.49
N THR A 401 24.14 22.51 18.65
CA THR A 401 25.48 22.25 19.23
C THR A 401 26.06 20.92 18.74
N ARG A 402 25.27 20.10 18.06
CA ARG A 402 25.63 18.73 17.64
C ARG A 402 25.54 18.47 16.16
N ILE A 403 25.76 19.51 15.32
CA ILE A 403 25.90 19.31 13.87
C ILE A 403 27.22 18.59 13.60
N GLN A 404 27.17 17.54 12.80
CA GLN A 404 28.34 16.85 12.31
C GLN A 404 28.47 17.13 10.82
N VAL A 405 29.65 17.48 10.36
CA VAL A 405 29.99 17.72 8.95
C VAL A 405 31.22 16.91 8.63
N GLU A 406 31.09 16.06 7.62
CA GLU A 406 32.18 15.23 7.09
C GLU A 406 32.35 15.54 5.61
N GLU A 407 33.59 15.79 5.19
CA GLU A 407 33.91 16.21 3.82
C GLU A 407 34.91 15.27 3.18
N SER A 408 34.70 14.99 1.91
CA SER A 408 35.61 14.29 1.03
C SER A 408 35.72 15.02 -0.31
N GLU A 409 36.56 14.54 -1.21
CA GLU A 409 36.75 15.17 -2.53
C GLU A 409 35.45 15.25 -3.35
N ASN A 410 34.52 14.29 -3.19
CA ASN A 410 33.35 14.12 -4.06
C ASN A 410 32.01 14.16 -3.30
N GLN A 411 32.00 14.33 -1.98
CA GLN A 411 30.78 14.41 -1.20
C GLN A 411 30.94 15.16 0.10
N VAL A 412 29.85 15.71 0.60
CA VAL A 412 29.75 16.23 1.95
C VAL A 412 28.55 15.60 2.67
N THR A 413 28.76 15.17 3.90
CA THR A 413 27.71 14.61 4.75
C THR A 413 27.44 15.56 5.89
N VAL A 414 26.17 15.91 6.12
CA VAL A 414 25.71 16.80 7.19
C VAL A 414 24.66 16.07 8.01
N THR A 415 24.96 15.86 9.28
CA THR A 415 24.05 15.19 10.21
C THR A 415 23.48 16.15 11.25
N TYR A 416 22.15 16.17 11.34
CA TYR A 416 21.37 16.92 12.32
C TYR A 416 20.75 15.98 13.33
N ARG A 417 20.65 16.43 14.58
CA ARG A 417 19.99 15.70 15.67
C ARG A 417 18.80 16.49 16.18
N TYR A 418 17.65 15.84 16.20
CA TYR A 418 16.39 16.42 16.66
C TYR A 418 15.95 15.72 17.95
N GLY A 419 15.78 16.49 19.02
CA GLY A 419 15.17 15.99 20.25
C GLY A 419 13.68 15.78 20.03
N VAL A 420 13.18 14.60 20.40
CA VAL A 420 11.77 14.22 20.24
C VAL A 420 11.11 14.28 21.62
N LEU A 421 10.14 15.19 21.81
CA LEU A 421 9.59 15.50 23.13
C LEU A 421 8.70 14.40 23.75
N VAL A 422 8.50 13.28 23.07
CA VAL A 422 7.76 12.14 23.62
C VAL A 422 8.49 11.50 24.79
N HIS A 423 9.82 11.53 24.79
CA HIS A 423 10.67 11.10 25.89
C HIS A 423 12.06 11.75 25.78
N PRO A 424 12.70 12.18 26.90
CA PRO A 424 13.99 12.87 26.89
C PRO A 424 15.16 12.10 26.25
N GLU A 425 15.09 10.78 26.24
CA GLU A 425 16.12 9.90 25.66
C GLU A 425 15.90 9.58 24.20
N THR A 426 14.85 10.12 23.55
CA THR A 426 14.55 9.87 22.16
C THR A 426 15.10 10.97 21.27
N GLU A 427 15.68 10.58 20.14
CA GLU A 427 16.17 11.51 19.13
C GLU A 427 15.89 11.00 17.72
N THR A 428 15.80 11.92 16.76
CA THR A 428 15.86 11.59 15.34
C THR A 428 17.12 12.19 14.75
N ARG A 429 17.86 11.38 14.00
CA ARG A 429 18.98 11.86 13.21
C ARG A 429 18.57 11.95 11.76
N VAL A 430 18.93 13.06 11.13
CA VAL A 430 18.76 13.29 9.70
C VAL A 430 20.12 13.54 9.10
N THR A 431 20.57 12.66 8.24
CA THR A 431 21.86 12.73 7.57
C THR A 431 21.63 12.99 6.09
N TYR A 432 22.20 14.07 5.60
CA TYR A 432 22.19 14.43 4.19
C TYR A 432 23.58 14.20 3.62
N THR A 433 23.69 13.37 2.59
CA THR A 433 24.92 13.19 1.82
C THR A 433 24.74 13.79 0.45
N VAL A 434 25.49 14.87 0.16
CA VAL A 434 25.45 15.59 -1.11
C VAL A 434 26.65 15.17 -1.94
N GLY A 435 26.40 14.54 -3.07
CA GLY A 435 27.43 14.14 -4.03
C GLY A 435 27.83 15.27 -4.98
N ALA A 436 29.02 15.17 -5.57
CA ALA A 436 29.52 16.12 -6.60
C ALA A 436 28.63 16.13 -7.85
N ASP A 437 27.88 15.07 -8.11
CA ASP A 437 26.89 14.95 -9.18
C ASP A 437 25.55 15.67 -8.87
N GLY A 438 25.40 16.22 -7.67
CA GLY A 438 24.20 16.92 -7.20
C GLY A 438 23.13 16.02 -6.61
N ARG A 439 23.33 14.73 -6.52
CA ARG A 439 22.42 13.84 -5.79
C ARG A 439 22.49 14.10 -4.29
N ILE A 440 21.34 14.05 -3.64
CA ILE A 440 21.23 14.18 -2.18
C ILE A 440 20.59 12.90 -1.65
N GLN A 441 21.38 12.11 -0.95
CA GLN A 441 20.86 10.99 -0.17
C GLN A 441 20.45 11.52 1.19
N THR A 442 19.24 11.18 1.63
CA THR A 442 18.72 11.56 2.94
C THR A 442 18.43 10.29 3.73
N GLU A 443 19.10 10.15 4.86
CA GLU A 443 18.87 9.08 5.80
C GLU A 443 18.22 9.65 7.06
N VAL A 444 17.13 9.03 7.50
CA VAL A 444 16.38 9.44 8.69
C VAL A 444 16.29 8.27 9.66
N HIS A 445 16.87 8.40 10.82
CA HIS A 445 16.90 7.36 11.84
C HIS A 445 16.29 7.84 13.14
N PHE A 446 15.24 7.16 13.61
CA PHE A 446 14.60 7.40 14.89
C PHE A 446 15.17 6.45 15.96
N TYR A 447 15.73 7.02 17.02
CA TYR A 447 16.17 6.28 18.20
C TYR A 447 15.07 6.32 19.24
N GLY A 448 14.23 5.29 19.22
CA GLY A 448 13.11 5.12 20.14
C GLY A 448 13.48 4.47 21.45
N LYS A 449 12.46 4.22 22.25
CA LYS A 449 12.57 3.53 23.55
C LYS A 449 11.35 2.63 23.73
N GLU A 450 11.52 1.53 24.41
CA GLU A 450 10.42 0.64 24.79
C GLU A 450 9.41 1.38 25.70
N GLY A 451 8.11 1.07 25.51
CA GLY A 451 7.01 1.66 26.29
C GLY A 451 6.49 3.00 25.77
N LEU A 452 6.97 3.47 24.60
CA LEU A 452 6.36 4.64 23.96
C LEU A 452 4.97 4.30 23.39
N PRO A 453 4.06 5.31 23.32
CA PRO A 453 2.82 5.15 22.58
C PRO A 453 3.07 4.78 21.11
N GLN A 454 2.10 4.12 20.49
CA GLN A 454 2.18 3.77 19.08
C GLN A 454 2.42 5.02 18.23
N LEU A 455 3.37 4.94 17.30
CA LEU A 455 3.78 6.05 16.44
C LEU A 455 2.81 6.19 15.25
N PRO A 456 2.10 7.33 15.10
CA PRO A 456 1.12 7.51 14.02
C PRO A 456 1.72 7.67 12.63
N LEU A 457 2.90 8.24 12.57
CA LEU A 457 3.64 8.52 11.33
C LEU A 457 5.13 8.60 11.65
N PHE A 458 5.97 8.12 10.74
CA PHE A 458 7.38 8.46 10.72
C PHE A 458 7.82 8.82 9.31
N GLY A 459 8.46 9.98 9.16
CA GLY A 459 8.92 10.46 7.86
C GLY A 459 9.50 11.87 7.91
N MET A 460 9.63 12.48 6.74
CA MET A 460 10.09 13.86 6.58
C MET A 460 9.00 14.72 5.96
N ARG A 461 8.81 15.91 6.47
CA ARG A 461 7.89 16.92 5.93
C ARG A 461 8.66 17.91 5.08
N PHE A 462 8.31 17.99 3.80
CA PHE A 462 8.83 18.97 2.83
C PHE A 462 7.79 20.06 2.57
N ARG A 463 8.25 21.28 2.28
CA ARG A 463 7.42 22.41 1.84
C ARG A 463 8.13 23.25 0.79
#